data_433fb200fe12aa0650827110b009662a
#
_entry.id   433fb200fe12aa0650827110b009662a
#
_cell.length_a   1.000
_cell.length_b   1.000
_cell.length_c   1.000
_cell.angle_alpha   90.00
_cell.angle_beta   90.00
_cell.angle_gamma   90.00
#
_symmetry.space_group_name_H-M   'P 1'
#
loop_
_entity.id
_entity.type
_entity.pdbx_description
1 polymer ?
#
loop_
_entity_poly.entity_id
_entity_poly.type
_entity_poly.pdbx_seq_one_letter_code
_entity_poly.pdbx_strand_id
1 'polypeptide(L)'
;MFKKYNNQLIIIHHISKYFLIIMICFHFSNSALANPKKIIKNVICKEKSVFKDFLENSQNEKLIWFGLSEDGSTITELFSSSTGSWTILETDTNGISCATIGGKNSQNLIYNQ
;
A
#
# COMPACT_ATOMS: atom_id res chain seq x y z
N MET A 1 -50.05 -37.26 17.56
CA MET A 1 -49.49 -37.22 16.20
C MET A 1 -49.41 -35.82 15.63
N PHE A 2 -50.37 -34.95 15.83
CA PHE A 2 -50.34 -33.57 15.34
C PHE A 2 -49.33 -32.66 16.04
N LYS A 3 -48.97 -32.85 17.30
CA LYS A 3 -47.98 -32.05 18.03
C LYS A 3 -46.52 -32.25 17.54
N LYS A 4 -46.20 -33.43 17.05
CA LYS A 4 -44.83 -33.68 16.47
C LYS A 4 -44.63 -33.00 15.13
N TYR A 5 -45.66 -32.86 14.31
CA TYR A 5 -45.60 -32.21 13.03
C TYR A 5 -45.38 -30.70 13.16
N ASN A 6 -46.04 -30.06 14.11
CA ASN A 6 -45.90 -28.61 14.32
C ASN A 6 -44.50 -28.22 14.82
N ASN A 7 -43.88 -29.08 15.67
CA ASN A 7 -42.51 -28.80 16.15
C ASN A 7 -41.46 -28.91 15.05
N GLN A 8 -41.59 -29.83 14.10
CA GLN A 8 -40.67 -29.96 12.98
C GLN A 8 -40.79 -28.81 12.01
N LEU A 9 -41.99 -28.33 11.73
CA LEU A 9 -42.21 -27.17 10.87
C LEU A 9 -41.65 -25.89 11.47
N ILE A 10 -41.73 -25.67 12.78
CA ILE A 10 -41.17 -24.53 13.50
C ILE A 10 -39.64 -24.55 13.44
N ILE A 11 -39.00 -25.71 13.63
CA ILE A 11 -37.56 -25.87 13.56
C ILE A 11 -37.02 -25.59 12.15
N ILE A 12 -37.68 -26.10 11.12
CA ILE A 12 -37.33 -25.86 9.73
C ILE A 12 -37.44 -24.38 9.39
N HIS A 13 -38.48 -23.69 9.88
CA HIS A 13 -38.69 -22.27 9.65
C HIS A 13 -37.60 -21.42 10.33
N HIS A 14 -37.16 -21.75 11.53
CA HIS A 14 -36.06 -21.08 12.21
C HIS A 14 -34.72 -21.31 11.49
N ILE A 15 -34.42 -22.50 11.06
CA ILE A 15 -33.20 -22.83 10.29
C ILE A 15 -33.17 -22.04 8.98
N SER A 16 -34.31 -21.92 8.29
CA SER A 16 -34.42 -21.14 7.06
C SER A 16 -34.13 -19.64 7.28
N LYS A 17 -34.60 -19.06 8.37
CA LYS A 17 -34.28 -17.66 8.74
C LYS A 17 -32.80 -17.44 9.01
N TYR A 18 -32.14 -18.30 9.76
CA TYR A 18 -30.71 -18.22 10.03
C TYR A 18 -29.88 -18.40 8.76
N PHE A 19 -30.29 -19.30 7.89
CA PHE A 19 -29.62 -19.53 6.61
C PHE A 19 -29.68 -18.28 5.72
N LEU A 20 -30.80 -17.58 5.69
CA LEU A 20 -31.00 -16.35 4.94
C LEU A 20 -30.11 -15.22 5.49
N ILE A 21 -29.99 -15.08 6.79
CA ILE A 21 -29.13 -14.09 7.44
C ILE A 21 -27.64 -14.37 7.13
N ILE A 22 -27.21 -15.63 7.19
CA ILE A 22 -25.84 -16.04 6.85
C ILE A 22 -25.52 -15.74 5.39
N MET A 23 -26.45 -16.00 4.46
CA MET A 23 -26.30 -15.69 3.05
C MET A 23 -26.16 -14.17 2.78
N ILE A 24 -26.92 -13.35 3.46
CA ILE A 24 -26.86 -11.90 3.37
C ILE A 24 -25.53 -11.39 3.89
N CYS A 25 -25.05 -11.89 5.02
CA CYS A 25 -23.74 -11.54 5.59
C CYS A 25 -22.58 -11.94 4.66
N PHE A 26 -22.71 -13.07 3.98
CA PHE A 26 -21.69 -13.52 3.02
C PHE A 26 -21.60 -12.61 1.79
N HIS A 27 -22.73 -12.14 1.29
CA HIS A 27 -22.75 -11.17 0.17
C HIS A 27 -22.20 -9.80 0.57
N PHE A 28 -22.46 -9.35 1.81
CA PHE A 28 -21.90 -8.09 2.31
C PHE A 28 -20.39 -8.14 2.47
N SER A 29 -19.81 -9.25 2.94
CA SER A 29 -18.36 -9.39 3.09
C SER A 29 -17.64 -9.40 1.74
N ASN A 30 -18.24 -9.92 0.68
CA ASN A 30 -17.66 -9.88 -0.66
C ASN A 30 -17.70 -8.49 -1.29
N SER A 31 -18.69 -7.65 -0.96
CA SER A 31 -18.77 -6.28 -1.47
C SER A 31 -17.84 -5.32 -0.71
N ALA A 32 -17.37 -5.67 0.50
CA ALA A 32 -16.40 -4.89 1.25
C ALA A 32 -14.97 -5.03 0.72
N LEU A 33 -14.67 -6.05 -0.08
CA LEU A 33 -13.39 -6.22 -0.77
C LEU A 33 -13.43 -5.44 -2.09
N ALA A 34 -13.38 -4.10 -1.98
CA ALA A 34 -13.29 -3.26 -3.17
C ALA A 34 -11.99 -3.56 -3.92
N ASN A 35 -12.07 -3.74 -5.23
CA ASN A 35 -10.89 -3.87 -6.08
C ASN A 35 -9.99 -2.65 -5.91
N PRO A 36 -8.66 -2.83 -5.73
CA PRO A 36 -7.74 -1.70 -5.62
C PRO A 36 -7.82 -0.85 -6.89
N LYS A 37 -7.93 0.46 -6.71
CA LYS A 37 -7.92 1.40 -7.84
C LYS A 37 -6.51 1.52 -8.40
N LYS A 38 -6.39 1.41 -9.71
CA LYS A 38 -5.14 1.71 -10.41
C LYS A 38 -4.99 3.22 -10.50
N ILE A 39 -3.91 3.76 -9.90
CA ILE A 39 -3.58 5.18 -9.94
C ILE A 39 -2.39 5.36 -10.87
N ILE A 40 -2.52 6.28 -11.83
CA ILE A 40 -1.44 6.66 -12.74
C ILE A 40 -0.82 7.95 -12.21
N LYS A 41 0.50 7.93 -11.93
CA LYS A 41 1.27 9.11 -11.53
C LYS A 41 2.27 9.47 -12.62
N ASN A 42 2.37 10.76 -12.92
CA ASN A 42 3.47 11.27 -13.74
C ASN A 42 4.70 11.42 -12.85
N VAL A 43 5.76 10.70 -13.19
CA VAL A 43 7.03 10.74 -12.45
C VAL A 43 8.15 11.20 -13.37
N ILE A 44 9.16 11.84 -12.78
CA ILE A 44 10.37 12.26 -13.52
C ILE A 44 11.40 11.15 -13.40
N CYS A 45 11.91 10.69 -14.54
CA CYS A 45 12.93 9.65 -14.61
C CYS A 45 14.17 10.18 -15.32
N LYS A 46 15.34 9.86 -14.81
CA LYS A 46 16.65 10.21 -15.38
C LYS A 46 17.66 9.12 -15.03
N GLU A 47 18.83 9.18 -15.64
CA GLU A 47 19.94 8.34 -15.22
C GLU A 47 20.24 8.56 -13.73
N LYS A 48 20.56 7.49 -13.01
CA LYS A 48 20.79 7.52 -11.57
C LYS A 48 21.84 8.55 -11.16
N SER A 49 22.96 8.62 -11.89
CA SER A 49 24.04 9.57 -11.58
C SER A 49 23.58 11.02 -11.67
N VAL A 50 22.76 11.35 -12.66
CA VAL A 50 22.21 12.69 -12.86
C VAL A 50 21.26 13.05 -11.73
N PHE A 51 20.37 12.13 -11.37
CA PHE A 51 19.41 12.37 -10.30
C PHE A 51 20.07 12.50 -8.94
N LYS A 52 21.02 11.62 -8.65
CA LYS A 52 21.77 11.65 -7.40
C LYS A 52 22.56 12.96 -7.24
N ASP A 53 23.22 13.42 -8.29
CA ASP A 53 23.93 14.69 -8.29
C ASP A 53 22.98 15.86 -7.99
N PHE A 54 21.83 15.89 -8.62
CA PHE A 54 20.82 16.91 -8.38
C PHE A 54 20.35 16.90 -6.92
N LEU A 55 20.02 15.73 -6.36
CA LEU A 55 19.55 15.62 -4.98
C LEU A 55 20.64 16.02 -3.97
N GLU A 56 21.87 15.59 -4.17
CA GLU A 56 22.98 15.86 -3.24
C GLU A 56 23.45 17.33 -3.32
N ASN A 57 23.56 17.90 -4.52
CA ASN A 57 24.17 19.21 -4.71
C ASN A 57 23.16 20.36 -4.83
N SER A 58 21.98 20.12 -5.39
CA SER A 58 20.96 21.16 -5.53
C SER A 58 19.92 21.15 -4.41
N GLN A 59 19.58 19.99 -3.88
CA GLN A 59 18.58 19.85 -2.82
C GLN A 59 19.19 19.61 -1.44
N ASN A 60 20.51 19.40 -1.37
CA ASN A 60 21.21 19.05 -0.13
C ASN A 60 20.64 17.84 0.59
N GLU A 61 20.12 16.88 -0.19
CA GLU A 61 19.59 15.63 0.32
C GLU A 61 20.66 14.56 0.33
N LYS A 62 20.69 13.76 1.37
CA LYS A 62 21.63 12.64 1.51
C LYS A 62 20.85 11.33 1.57
N LEU A 63 21.45 10.28 1.05
CA LEU A 63 20.90 8.94 1.15
C LEU A 63 20.87 8.50 2.60
N ILE A 64 19.68 8.22 3.12
CA ILE A 64 19.49 7.77 4.50
C ILE A 64 18.97 6.35 4.62
N TRP A 65 18.42 5.80 3.56
CA TRP A 65 17.91 4.44 3.53
C TRP A 65 17.84 3.92 2.10
N PHE A 66 18.07 2.64 1.91
CA PHE A 66 17.82 1.97 0.65
C PHE A 66 17.32 0.54 0.89
N GLY A 67 16.58 0.03 -0.08
CA GLY A 67 16.08 -1.33 -0.08
C GLY A 67 16.05 -1.90 -1.49
N LEU A 68 16.12 -3.21 -1.58
CA LEU A 68 16.01 -3.93 -2.84
C LEU A 68 14.64 -4.61 -2.89
N SER A 69 13.98 -4.55 -4.04
CA SER A 69 12.72 -5.25 -4.25
C SER A 69 12.92 -6.78 -4.11
N GLU A 70 11.86 -7.49 -3.78
CA GLU A 70 11.91 -8.94 -3.56
C GLU A 70 12.46 -9.69 -4.78
N ASP A 71 12.08 -9.28 -5.98
CA ASP A 71 12.55 -9.86 -7.24
C ASP A 71 13.93 -9.35 -7.69
N GLY A 72 14.52 -8.39 -6.97
CA GLY A 72 15.82 -7.83 -7.29
C GLY A 72 15.85 -6.85 -8.45
N SER A 73 14.71 -6.47 -9.00
CA SER A 73 14.63 -5.62 -10.20
C SER A 73 14.71 -4.12 -9.91
N THR A 74 14.45 -3.71 -8.68
CA THR A 74 14.33 -2.30 -8.32
C THR A 74 15.05 -2.01 -7.02
N ILE A 75 15.89 -0.97 -7.03
CA ILE A 75 16.48 -0.39 -5.82
C ILE A 75 15.65 0.83 -5.44
N THR A 76 15.15 0.86 -4.23
CA THR A 76 14.45 2.03 -3.68
C THR A 76 15.38 2.76 -2.72
N GLU A 77 15.54 4.05 -2.90
CA GLU A 77 16.42 4.89 -2.10
C GLU A 77 15.65 6.08 -1.54
N LEU A 78 15.87 6.37 -0.27
CA LEU A 78 15.30 7.54 0.40
C LEU A 78 16.40 8.55 0.67
N PHE A 79 16.26 9.73 0.07
CA PHE A 79 17.11 10.89 0.28
C PHE A 79 16.40 11.90 1.16
N SER A 80 17.14 12.55 2.04
CA SER A 80 16.57 13.55 2.95
C SER A 80 17.58 14.62 3.28
N SER A 81 17.11 15.85 3.48
CA SER A 81 17.91 16.99 3.90
C SER A 81 17.65 17.33 5.36
N SER A 82 18.55 18.15 5.95
CA SER A 82 18.37 18.67 7.31
C SER A 82 17.21 19.67 7.40
N THR A 83 16.77 20.24 6.26
CA THR A 83 15.66 21.20 6.22
C THR A 83 14.30 20.54 6.01
N GLY A 84 14.25 19.23 5.89
CA GLY A 84 13.02 18.46 5.79
C GLY A 84 12.62 18.05 4.38
N SER A 85 13.33 18.47 3.34
CA SER A 85 13.08 17.98 1.98
C SER A 85 13.49 16.51 1.86
N TRP A 86 12.73 15.73 1.11
CA TRP A 86 13.00 14.30 0.94
C TRP A 86 12.49 13.81 -0.41
N THR A 87 13.11 12.76 -0.89
CA THR A 87 12.78 12.17 -2.20
C THR A 87 12.99 10.67 -2.15
N ILE A 88 12.05 9.92 -2.68
CA ILE A 88 12.21 8.49 -2.95
C ILE A 88 12.53 8.30 -4.41
N LEU A 89 13.68 7.66 -4.67
CA LEU A 89 14.08 7.21 -6.01
C LEU A 89 13.90 5.71 -6.13
N GLU A 90 13.32 5.29 -7.22
CA GLU A 90 13.28 3.89 -7.62
C GLU A 90 14.11 3.74 -8.90
N THR A 91 15.11 2.86 -8.83
CA THR A 91 16.06 2.63 -9.94
C THR A 91 15.87 1.23 -10.49
N ASP A 92 15.71 1.12 -11.80
CA ASP A 92 15.57 -0.14 -12.51
C ASP A 92 16.92 -0.78 -12.85
N THR A 93 16.90 -1.94 -13.49
CA THR A 93 18.10 -2.68 -13.88
C THR A 93 18.91 -1.98 -14.98
N ASN A 94 18.33 -1.01 -15.67
CA ASN A 94 19.00 -0.22 -16.70
C ASN A 94 19.69 1.03 -16.14
N GLY A 95 19.61 1.25 -14.82
CA GLY A 95 20.20 2.43 -14.18
C GLY A 95 19.37 3.69 -14.31
N ILE A 96 18.10 3.57 -14.67
CA ILE A 96 17.17 4.70 -14.73
C ILE A 96 16.49 4.85 -13.41
N SER A 97 16.56 6.04 -12.82
CA SER A 97 15.95 6.40 -11.55
C SER A 97 14.74 7.29 -11.78
N CYS A 98 13.65 6.96 -11.12
CA CYS A 98 12.43 7.74 -11.12
C CYS A 98 12.15 8.28 -9.72
N ALA A 99 11.86 9.58 -9.61
CA ALA A 99 11.37 10.17 -8.37
C ALA A 99 9.89 9.84 -8.22
N THR A 100 9.57 8.84 -7.42
CA THR A 100 8.20 8.34 -7.30
C THR A 100 7.39 9.13 -6.29
N ILE A 101 8.04 9.67 -5.25
CA ILE A 101 7.39 10.53 -4.26
C ILE A 101 8.45 11.39 -3.58
N GLY A 102 8.06 12.58 -3.16
CA GLY A 102 8.90 13.50 -2.41
C GLY A 102 8.06 14.53 -1.67
N GLY A 103 8.69 15.30 -0.82
CA GLY A 103 8.03 16.32 0.00
C GLY A 103 9.01 17.26 0.67
N LYS A 104 8.47 18.14 1.52
CA LYS A 104 9.25 19.19 2.20
C LYS A 104 9.27 19.08 3.72
N ASN A 105 8.50 18.16 4.30
CA ASN A 105 8.32 18.06 5.74
C ASN A 105 8.58 16.63 6.20
N SER A 106 9.86 16.24 6.26
CA SER A 106 10.22 14.95 6.84
C SER A 106 10.55 15.11 8.32
N GLN A 107 10.19 14.11 9.12
CA GLN A 107 10.54 14.04 10.53
C GLN A 107 11.05 12.65 10.87
N ASN A 108 12.12 12.59 11.63
CA ASN A 108 12.63 11.33 12.14
C ASN A 108 11.82 10.91 13.36
N LEU A 109 11.32 9.69 13.34
CA LEU A 109 10.53 9.13 14.45
C LEU A 109 11.41 8.36 15.44
N ILE A 110 12.67 8.06 15.10
CA ILE A 110 13.62 7.34 15.93
C ILE A 110 14.69 8.31 16.39
N TYR A 111 14.61 8.71 17.63
CA TYR A 111 15.55 9.64 18.25
C TYR A 111 15.55 9.39 19.75
N ASN A 112 16.64 9.72 20.41
CA ASN A 112 16.74 9.74 21.86
C ASN A 112 16.56 8.39 22.56
N GLN A 113 17.19 7.38 22.04
CA GLN A 113 17.36 6.13 22.80
C GLN A 113 18.76 5.95 23.28
#